data_ab749a7a6dfea71127b0c5dd0495f5c5
#
_entry.id   ab749a7a6dfea71127b0c5dd0495f5c5
#
_cell.length_a   1.000
_cell.length_b   1.000
_cell.length_c   1.000
_cell.angle_alpha   90.00
_cell.angle_beta   90.00
_cell.angle_gamma   90.00
#
_symmetry.space_group_name_H-M   'P 1'
#
loop_
_entity.id
_entity.type
_entity.pdbx_description
1 polymer ?
#
loop_
_entity_poly.entity_id
_entity_poly.type
_entity_poly.pdbx_seq_one_letter_code
_entity_poly.pdbx_strand_id
1 'polypeptide(L)'
;MLGRQPAKRASSILGRLIARLWTLRQMSVAVAGMMQGGKSPAIEAALVKDLGTIYQQDLPEIARAIAESDATTEDDLADFLDVAQYATMMAPSYTIQGGTTQVLRGIVARGLGLR
;
A
#
# COMPACT_ATOMS: atom_id res chain seq x y z
N MET A 1 -28.94 -13.72 13.38
CA MET A 1 -27.96 -12.84 14.05
C MET A 1 -26.50 -12.99 13.60
N LEU A 2 -26.18 -13.94 12.78
CA LEU A 2 -24.81 -14.16 12.27
C LEU A 2 -24.43 -13.32 11.02
N GLY A 3 -25.36 -12.56 10.41
CA GLY A 3 -25.15 -11.84 9.16
C GLY A 3 -24.50 -10.44 9.27
N ARG A 4 -24.24 -9.92 10.46
CA ARG A 4 -23.68 -8.55 10.65
C ARG A 4 -22.18 -8.47 10.91
N GLN A 5 -21.51 -9.56 11.17
CA GLN A 5 -20.08 -9.55 11.48
C GLN A 5 -19.16 -9.35 10.24
N PRO A 6 -19.45 -9.92 9.06
CA PRO A 6 -18.63 -9.70 7.87
C PRO A 6 -18.58 -8.23 7.44
N ALA A 7 -19.72 -7.54 7.39
CA ALA A 7 -19.80 -6.14 6.99
C ALA A 7 -19.03 -5.19 7.93
N LYS A 8 -19.05 -5.43 9.23
CA LYS A 8 -18.26 -4.65 10.21
C LYS A 8 -16.76 -4.88 10.03
N ARG A 9 -16.37 -6.11 9.75
CA ARG A 9 -14.97 -6.46 9.49
C ARG A 9 -14.47 -5.80 8.20
N ALA A 10 -15.24 -5.88 7.12
CA ALA A 10 -14.93 -5.24 5.85
C ALA A 10 -14.79 -3.72 6.01
N SER A 11 -15.72 -3.06 6.71
CA SER A 11 -15.65 -1.62 6.99
C SER A 11 -14.41 -1.24 7.78
N SER A 12 -14.01 -2.03 8.78
CA SER A 12 -12.80 -1.79 9.56
C SER A 12 -11.53 -1.93 8.72
N ILE A 13 -11.47 -2.95 7.86
CA ILE A 13 -10.33 -3.17 6.95
C ILE A 13 -10.25 -2.01 5.93
N LEU A 14 -11.36 -1.62 5.34
CA LEU A 14 -11.44 -0.50 4.41
C LEU A 14 -11.00 0.81 5.08
N GLY A 15 -11.45 1.06 6.30
CA GLY A 15 -11.04 2.23 7.09
C GLY A 15 -9.52 2.29 7.31
N ARG A 16 -8.88 1.15 7.59
CA ARG A 16 -7.42 1.06 7.72
C ARG A 16 -6.70 1.32 6.40
N LEU A 17 -7.22 0.81 5.29
CA LEU A 17 -6.65 1.07 3.96
C LEU A 17 -6.72 2.54 3.60
N ILE A 18 -7.86 3.19 3.84
CA ILE A 18 -8.05 4.62 3.62
C ILE A 18 -7.09 5.43 4.49
N ALA A 19 -6.96 5.10 5.76
CA ALA A 19 -6.04 5.79 6.69
C ALA A 19 -4.58 5.67 6.22
N ARG A 20 -4.14 4.47 5.79
CA ARG A 20 -2.80 4.26 5.24
C ARG A 20 -2.58 5.09 3.96
N LEU A 21 -3.54 5.07 3.04
CA LEU A 21 -3.47 5.84 1.80
C LEU A 21 -3.41 7.35 2.07
N TRP A 22 -4.23 7.83 2.98
CA TRP A 22 -4.23 9.23 3.40
C TRP A 22 -2.88 9.65 3.99
N THR A 23 -2.31 8.82 4.87
CA THR A 23 -1.00 9.05 5.47
C THR A 23 0.08 9.11 4.40
N LEU A 24 0.13 8.15 3.47
CA LEU A 24 1.07 8.13 2.36
C LEU A 24 0.95 9.38 1.48
N ARG A 25 -0.29 9.82 1.21
CA ARG A 25 -0.53 11.04 0.45
C ARG A 25 0.04 12.28 1.17
N GLN A 26 -0.20 12.42 2.48
CA GLN A 26 0.33 13.54 3.25
C GLN A 26 1.86 13.53 3.27
N MET A 27 2.47 12.37 3.46
CA MET A 27 3.92 12.22 3.40
C MET A 27 4.47 12.61 2.02
N SER A 28 3.84 12.18 0.94
CA SER A 28 4.23 12.51 -0.44
C SER A 28 4.13 14.00 -0.72
N VAL A 29 3.05 14.66 -0.27
CA VAL A 29 2.87 16.11 -0.39
C VAL A 29 3.95 16.86 0.41
N ALA A 30 4.28 16.39 1.61
CA ALA A 30 5.34 16.98 2.42
C ALA A 30 6.71 16.89 1.73
N VAL A 31 7.04 15.74 1.13
CA VAL A 31 8.27 15.57 0.34
C VAL A 31 8.32 16.54 -0.84
N ALA A 32 7.22 16.67 -1.58
CA ALA A 32 7.12 17.62 -2.68
C ALA A 32 7.32 19.07 -2.21
N GLY A 33 6.73 19.44 -1.08
CA GLY A 33 6.93 20.77 -0.47
C GLY A 33 8.38 21.03 -0.06
N MET A 34 9.06 20.02 0.49
CA MET A 34 10.49 20.13 0.82
C MET A 34 11.35 20.36 -0.43
N MET A 35 11.06 19.64 -1.52
CA MET A 35 11.75 19.82 -2.81
C MET A 35 11.52 21.21 -3.40
N GLN A 36 10.29 21.71 -3.36
CA GLN A 36 9.96 23.08 -3.80
C GLN A 36 10.68 24.14 -2.97
N GLY A 37 10.90 23.88 -1.68
CA GLY A 37 11.68 24.73 -0.79
C GLY A 37 13.21 24.59 -0.95
N GLY A 38 13.69 23.89 -1.97
CA GLY A 38 15.12 23.72 -2.27
C GLY A 38 15.84 22.69 -1.39
N LYS A 39 15.11 21.88 -0.62
CA LYS A 39 15.67 20.78 0.18
C LYS A 39 15.83 19.51 -0.68
N SER A 40 16.72 18.63 -0.25
CA SER A 40 16.91 17.30 -0.84
C SER A 40 16.46 16.21 0.15
N PRO A 41 15.14 15.88 0.22
CA PRO A 41 14.56 14.98 1.20
C PRO A 41 14.77 13.51 0.83
N ALA A 42 16.01 13.03 0.78
CA ALA A 42 16.34 11.68 0.33
C ALA A 42 15.80 10.59 1.28
N ILE A 43 15.87 10.83 2.58
CA ILE A 43 15.39 9.89 3.62
C ILE A 43 13.87 9.81 3.56
N GLU A 44 13.22 10.96 3.54
CA GLU A 44 11.76 11.07 3.51
C GLU A 44 11.17 10.46 2.24
N ALA A 45 11.79 10.72 1.08
CA ALA A 45 11.38 10.14 -0.19
C ALA A 45 11.56 8.61 -0.20
N ALA A 46 12.67 8.09 0.34
CA ALA A 46 12.91 6.65 0.45
C ALA A 46 11.86 5.99 1.36
N LEU A 47 11.51 6.62 2.47
CA LEU A 47 10.50 6.12 3.40
C LEU A 47 9.11 6.07 2.74
N VAL A 48 8.70 7.12 2.04
CA VAL A 48 7.42 7.18 1.32
C VAL A 48 7.36 6.09 0.25
N LYS A 49 8.45 5.89 -0.49
CA LYS A 49 8.51 4.85 -1.53
C LYS A 49 8.43 3.45 -0.94
N ASP A 50 9.15 3.15 0.15
CA ASP A 50 9.12 1.83 0.81
C ASP A 50 7.71 1.52 1.34
N LEU A 51 7.12 2.42 2.10
CA LEU A 51 5.76 2.27 2.64
C LEU A 51 4.70 2.19 1.54
N GLY A 52 4.84 2.97 0.48
CA GLY A 52 3.94 2.93 -0.68
C GLY A 52 4.00 1.61 -1.43
N THR A 53 5.19 1.05 -1.58
CA THR A 53 5.39 -0.28 -2.18
C THR A 53 4.73 -1.38 -1.36
N ILE A 54 4.91 -1.37 -0.05
CA ILE A 54 4.25 -2.32 0.87
C ILE A 54 2.72 -2.19 0.75
N TYR A 55 2.20 -0.97 0.73
CA TYR A 55 0.77 -0.73 0.55
C TYR A 55 0.24 -1.32 -0.76
N GLN A 56 0.93 -1.10 -1.88
CA GLN A 56 0.56 -1.64 -3.19
C GLN A 56 0.58 -3.17 -3.21
N GLN A 57 1.54 -3.79 -2.52
CA GLN A 57 1.66 -5.24 -2.45
C GLN A 57 0.58 -5.88 -1.56
N ASP A 58 0.20 -5.23 -0.48
CA ASP A 58 -0.83 -5.71 0.44
C ASP A 58 -2.26 -5.58 -0.14
N LEU A 59 -2.48 -4.56 -0.97
CA LEU A 59 -3.82 -4.15 -1.42
C LEU A 59 -4.60 -5.25 -2.15
N PRO A 60 -4.04 -6.00 -3.13
CA PRO A 60 -4.78 -7.03 -3.85
C PRO A 60 -5.26 -8.17 -2.93
N GLU A 61 -4.44 -8.57 -1.98
CA GLU A 61 -4.75 -9.66 -1.06
C GLU A 61 -5.84 -9.26 -0.06
N ILE A 62 -5.77 -8.04 0.46
CA ILE A 62 -6.78 -7.48 1.36
C ILE A 62 -8.11 -7.31 0.60
N ALA A 63 -8.07 -6.80 -0.63
CA ALA A 63 -9.25 -6.63 -1.46
C ALA A 63 -9.91 -7.98 -1.78
N ARG A 64 -9.13 -9.02 -2.09
CA ARG A 64 -9.61 -10.39 -2.30
C ARG A 64 -10.33 -10.92 -1.06
N ALA A 65 -9.74 -10.77 0.11
CA ALA A 65 -10.35 -11.24 1.36
C ALA A 65 -11.68 -10.54 1.67
N ILE A 66 -11.81 -9.25 1.34
CA ILE A 66 -13.08 -8.51 1.48
C ILE A 66 -14.12 -9.05 0.48
N ALA A 67 -13.75 -9.20 -0.79
CA ALA A 67 -14.66 -9.63 -1.83
C ALA A 67 -15.19 -11.05 -1.58
N GLU A 68 -14.34 -11.97 -1.13
CA GLU A 68 -14.75 -13.33 -0.78
C GLU A 68 -15.75 -13.38 0.39
N SER A 69 -15.67 -12.41 1.30
CA SER A 69 -16.57 -12.33 2.46
C SER A 69 -17.93 -11.67 2.16
N ASP A 70 -18.02 -10.86 1.09
CA ASP A 70 -19.16 -9.96 0.84
C ASP A 70 -19.68 -10.04 -0.60
N ALA A 71 -19.29 -11.06 -1.36
CA ALA A 71 -19.70 -11.26 -2.75
C ALA A 71 -21.23 -11.47 -2.86
N THR A 72 -21.84 -10.76 -3.80
CA THR A 72 -23.28 -10.82 -4.08
C THR A 72 -23.62 -11.79 -5.20
N THR A 73 -22.72 -12.00 -6.16
CA THR A 73 -22.86 -12.96 -7.25
C THR A 73 -21.55 -13.71 -7.51
N GLU A 74 -21.63 -14.94 -8.04
CA GLU A 74 -20.44 -15.74 -8.37
C GLU A 74 -19.68 -15.14 -9.56
N ASP A 75 -20.38 -14.58 -10.56
CA ASP A 75 -19.76 -14.01 -11.75
C ASP A 75 -18.97 -12.74 -11.44
N ASP A 76 -19.55 -11.81 -10.65
CA ASP A 76 -18.88 -10.59 -10.22
C ASP A 76 -17.62 -10.91 -9.39
N LEU A 77 -17.71 -11.95 -8.57
CA LEU A 77 -16.58 -12.41 -7.76
C LEU A 77 -15.48 -12.99 -8.64
N ALA A 78 -15.82 -13.78 -9.67
CA ALA A 78 -14.84 -14.41 -10.56
C ALA A 78 -14.01 -13.36 -11.30
N ASP A 79 -14.65 -12.37 -11.91
CA ASP A 79 -13.98 -11.27 -12.61
C ASP A 79 -13.05 -10.47 -11.67
N PHE A 80 -13.53 -10.19 -10.47
CA PHE A 80 -12.72 -9.51 -9.46
C PHE A 80 -11.51 -10.33 -9.03
N LEU A 81 -11.69 -11.64 -8.80
CA LEU A 81 -10.60 -12.54 -8.38
C LEU A 81 -9.53 -12.67 -9.46
N ASP A 82 -9.89 -12.68 -10.74
CA ASP A 82 -8.94 -12.71 -11.85
C ASP A 82 -8.05 -11.45 -11.85
N VAL A 83 -8.65 -10.27 -11.68
CA VAL A 83 -7.92 -9.00 -11.57
C VAL A 83 -7.03 -8.97 -10.33
N ALA A 84 -7.54 -9.42 -9.18
CA ALA A 84 -6.79 -9.48 -7.93
C ALA A 84 -5.61 -10.46 -8.01
N GLN A 85 -5.79 -11.60 -8.67
CA GLN A 85 -4.73 -12.57 -8.92
C GLN A 85 -3.63 -11.98 -9.80
N TYR A 86 -4.00 -11.33 -10.91
CA TYR A 86 -3.04 -10.63 -11.77
C TYR A 86 -2.25 -9.58 -10.98
N ALA A 87 -2.92 -8.74 -10.21
CA ALA A 87 -2.28 -7.73 -9.38
C ALA A 87 -1.32 -8.34 -8.34
N THR A 88 -1.70 -9.46 -7.74
CA THR A 88 -0.85 -10.21 -6.79
C THR A 88 0.40 -10.75 -7.48
N MET A 89 0.27 -11.28 -8.68
CA MET A 89 1.42 -11.78 -9.47
C MET A 89 2.37 -10.66 -9.88
N MET A 90 1.85 -9.47 -10.15
CA MET A 90 2.65 -8.29 -10.51
C MET A 90 3.28 -7.58 -9.31
N ALA A 91 2.77 -7.83 -8.09
CA ALA A 91 3.19 -7.12 -6.88
C ALA A 91 4.71 -7.13 -6.60
N PRO A 92 5.46 -8.24 -6.84
CA PRO A 92 6.91 -8.22 -6.67
C PRO A 92 7.64 -7.20 -7.52
N SER A 93 7.11 -6.86 -8.71
CA SER A 93 7.71 -5.85 -9.60
C SER A 93 7.73 -4.45 -9.00
N TYR A 94 6.84 -4.14 -8.07
CA TYR A 94 6.77 -2.82 -7.43
C TYR A 94 8.01 -2.53 -6.57
N THR A 95 8.71 -3.55 -6.08
CA THR A 95 9.95 -3.38 -5.30
C THR A 95 11.12 -2.86 -6.14
N ILE A 96 11.09 -3.06 -7.46
CA ILE A 96 12.18 -2.64 -8.35
C ILE A 96 11.87 -1.31 -9.08
N GLN A 97 10.71 -0.75 -8.89
CA GLN A 97 10.32 0.54 -9.45
C GLN A 97 10.88 1.68 -8.59
N GLY A 98 12.04 2.22 -8.96
CA GLY A 98 12.66 3.35 -8.28
C GLY A 98 13.45 3.02 -7.01
N GLY A 99 13.99 1.81 -6.90
CA GLY A 99 14.79 1.32 -5.81
C GLY A 99 14.15 0.14 -5.06
N THR A 100 14.96 -0.86 -4.75
CA THR A 100 14.52 -2.01 -3.97
C THR A 100 14.32 -1.64 -2.50
N THR A 101 13.54 -2.44 -1.79
CA THR A 101 13.32 -2.30 -0.34
C THR A 101 14.64 -2.20 0.44
N GLN A 102 15.62 -3.04 0.09
CA GLN A 102 16.93 -3.06 0.75
C GLN A 102 17.71 -1.76 0.51
N VAL A 103 17.70 -1.25 -0.72
CA VAL A 103 18.35 0.03 -1.06
C VAL A 103 17.67 1.19 -0.34
N LEU A 104 16.33 1.25 -0.34
CA LEU A 104 15.58 2.32 0.32
C LEU A 104 15.82 2.32 1.83
N ARG A 105 15.77 1.16 2.47
CA ARG A 105 16.07 1.02 3.91
C ARG A 105 17.52 1.35 4.23
N GLY A 106 18.44 1.04 3.33
CA GLY A 106 19.84 1.46 3.44
C GLY A 106 20.02 2.98 3.39
N ILE A 107 19.27 3.69 2.56
CA ILE A 107 19.24 5.17 2.52
C ILE A 107 18.74 5.73 3.85
N VAL A 108 17.61 5.20 4.36
CA VAL A 108 17.04 5.63 5.64
C VAL A 108 18.02 5.38 6.78
N ALA A 109 18.59 4.18 6.86
CA ALA A 109 19.54 3.82 7.92
C ALA A 109 20.77 4.74 7.94
N ARG A 110 21.37 4.98 6.79
CA ARG A 110 22.52 5.90 6.68
C ARG A 110 22.15 7.32 7.05
N GLY A 111 20.98 7.80 6.62
CA GLY A 111 20.49 9.14 6.97
C GLY A 111 20.23 9.32 8.47
N LEU A 112 19.91 8.23 9.17
CA LEU A 112 19.76 8.21 10.63
C LEU A 112 21.07 7.95 11.38
N GLY A 113 22.20 7.86 10.68
CA GLY A 113 23.51 7.62 11.28
C GLY A 113 23.78 6.16 11.65
N LEU A 114 22.95 5.22 11.19
CA LEU A 114 23.15 3.79 11.38
C LEU A 114 24.09 3.24 10.29
N ARG A 115 25.01 2.35 10.69
CA ARG A 115 25.97 1.69 9.79
C ARG A 115 25.67 0.20 9.69
#